data_fe56310eeb2354e68bb4386000b49737
#
_entry.id   fe56310eeb2354e68bb4386000b49737
#
_cell.length_a   1.000
_cell.length_b   1.000
_cell.length_c   1.000
_cell.angle_alpha   90.00
_cell.angle_beta   90.00
_cell.angle_gamma   90.00
#
_symmetry.space_group_name_H-M   'P 1'
#
loop_
_entity.id
_entity.type
_entity.pdbx_description
1 polymer ?
#
loop_
_entity_poly.entity_id
_entity_poly.type
_entity_poly.pdbx_seq_one_letter_code
_entity_poly.pdbx_strand_id
1 'polypeptide(L)'
;MSPSDLLEKNAAMTSEEVVQITQETNYGTWRFQKGWTPMHIVDAEGCYITDGKGKKYLDFSSQLMCVNLGHKNQVVVDAIKQQAQELAYAMPGYATTSRAELSKLLLEVLPKGLNKFFFTTSGTDANEAAFKIARMYTGKTKIIARYRSYHGSTAGSIAATGDPRTRK
;
A
#
# COMPACT_ATOMS: atom_id res chain seq x y z
N MET A 1 26.17 -6.27 -16.98
CA MET A 1 25.55 -7.23 -16.04
C MET A 1 24.11 -7.40 -16.49
N SER A 2 23.70 -8.59 -16.91
CA SER A 2 22.34 -8.83 -17.39
C SER A 2 21.35 -8.87 -16.20
N PRO A 3 20.04 -8.66 -16.41
CA PRO A 3 19.04 -8.86 -15.37
C PRO A 3 19.08 -10.29 -14.76
N SER A 4 19.46 -11.30 -15.55
CA SER A 4 19.67 -12.67 -15.08
C SER A 4 20.87 -12.76 -14.12
N ASP A 5 21.98 -12.07 -14.40
CA ASP A 5 23.16 -12.05 -13.53
C ASP A 5 22.87 -11.42 -12.17
N LEU A 6 21.91 -10.47 -12.11
CA LEU A 6 21.45 -9.87 -10.85
C LEU A 6 20.57 -10.84 -10.06
N LEU A 7 19.78 -11.67 -10.74
CA LEU A 7 18.94 -12.68 -10.11
C LEU A 7 19.75 -13.90 -9.63
N GLU A 8 20.79 -14.30 -10.36
CA GLU A 8 21.69 -15.39 -9.95
C GLU A 8 22.63 -15.00 -8.79
N LYS A 9 22.99 -13.72 -8.65
CA LYS A 9 23.72 -13.21 -7.47
C LYS A 9 22.90 -13.16 -6.18
N ASN A 10 21.60 -13.30 -6.25
CA ASN A 10 20.73 -13.54 -5.11
C ASN A 10 20.70 -15.05 -4.78
N ALA A 11 21.87 -15.67 -4.56
CA ALA A 11 21.96 -16.90 -3.81
C ALA A 11 21.13 -16.67 -2.54
N ALA A 12 20.16 -17.52 -2.30
CA ALA A 12 19.10 -17.33 -1.32
C ALA A 12 19.73 -16.93 0.04
N MET A 13 19.57 -15.65 0.41
CA MET A 13 19.99 -15.15 1.72
C MET A 13 19.30 -15.96 2.81
N THR A 14 20.02 -16.27 3.85
CA THR A 14 19.43 -16.88 5.05
C THR A 14 18.44 -15.92 5.70
N SER A 15 17.53 -16.44 6.49
CA SER A 15 16.56 -15.59 7.21
C SER A 15 17.25 -14.61 8.16
N GLU A 16 18.35 -15.02 8.76
CA GLU A 16 19.19 -14.20 9.63
C GLU A 16 19.82 -13.04 8.87
N GLU A 17 20.39 -13.29 7.70
CA GLU A 17 20.96 -12.24 6.82
C GLU A 17 19.90 -11.25 6.36
N VAL A 18 18.71 -11.71 5.96
CA VAL A 18 17.58 -10.83 5.55
C VAL A 18 17.16 -9.94 6.72
N VAL A 19 17.02 -10.49 7.93
CA VAL A 19 16.65 -9.73 9.13
C VAL A 19 17.72 -8.71 9.47
N GLN A 20 18.99 -9.12 9.48
CA GLN A 20 20.13 -8.25 9.79
C GLN A 20 20.20 -7.06 8.80
N ILE A 21 20.21 -7.33 7.49
CA ILE A 21 20.26 -6.27 6.47
C ILE A 21 19.06 -5.34 6.61
N THR A 22 17.87 -5.89 6.87
CA THR A 22 16.67 -5.08 7.06
C THR A 22 16.79 -4.15 8.26
N GLN A 23 17.36 -4.63 9.38
CA GLN A 23 17.59 -3.80 10.57
C GLN A 23 18.63 -2.69 10.33
N GLU A 24 19.67 -2.99 9.58
CA GLU A 24 20.78 -2.07 9.31
C GLU A 24 20.41 -0.98 8.27
N THR A 25 19.54 -1.30 7.31
CA THR A 25 19.31 -0.45 6.14
C THR A 25 17.89 0.16 6.04
N ASN A 26 16.91 -0.39 6.77
CA ASN A 26 15.53 0.04 6.67
C ASN A 26 15.00 0.62 7.99
N TYR A 27 14.16 1.64 7.89
CA TYR A 27 13.35 2.07 9.03
C TYR A 27 12.08 1.23 9.13
N GLY A 28 11.85 0.61 10.30
CA GLY A 28 10.60 -0.07 10.61
C GLY A 28 9.45 0.92 10.74
N THR A 29 8.44 0.79 9.88
CA THR A 29 7.27 1.68 9.90
C THR A 29 6.52 1.57 11.24
N TRP A 30 6.27 2.70 11.90
CA TRP A 30 5.54 2.81 13.16
C TRP A 30 6.16 2.01 14.31
N ARG A 31 7.46 1.86 14.30
CA ARG A 31 8.20 1.07 15.27
C ARG A 31 9.27 1.91 15.97
N PHE A 32 9.53 1.58 17.22
CA PHE A 32 10.73 2.02 17.89
C PHE A 32 11.93 1.28 17.28
N GLN A 33 12.84 1.99 16.66
CA GLN A 33 13.90 1.39 15.84
C GLN A 33 14.89 0.58 16.67
N LYS A 34 15.28 1.08 17.86
CA LYS A 34 16.16 0.35 18.76
C LYS A 34 15.46 -0.91 19.29
N GLY A 35 15.95 -2.07 18.89
CA GLY A 35 15.38 -3.37 19.27
C GLY A 35 14.26 -3.87 18.36
N TRP A 36 14.02 -3.20 17.22
CA TRP A 36 13.13 -3.74 16.21
C TRP A 36 13.75 -4.96 15.53
N THR A 37 13.07 -6.09 15.65
CA THR A 37 13.43 -7.33 14.95
C THR A 37 12.28 -7.73 14.03
N PRO A 38 12.37 -7.50 12.72
CA PRO A 38 11.32 -7.88 11.77
C PRO A 38 11.23 -9.39 11.63
N MET A 39 10.01 -9.89 11.44
CA MET A 39 9.81 -11.28 11.04
C MET A 39 10.11 -11.39 9.53
N HIS A 40 10.96 -12.34 9.16
CA HIS A 40 11.18 -12.66 7.74
C HIS A 40 10.03 -13.52 7.24
N ILE A 41 9.20 -12.99 6.36
CA ILE A 41 8.11 -13.70 5.69
C ILE A 41 8.60 -14.18 4.32
N VAL A 42 8.52 -15.47 4.07
CA VAL A 42 9.03 -16.11 2.85
C VAL A 42 7.92 -16.54 1.90
N ASP A 43 6.72 -16.75 2.43
CA ASP A 43 5.58 -17.19 1.63
C ASP A 43 4.25 -16.76 2.25
N ALA A 44 3.22 -16.70 1.41
CA ALA A 44 1.85 -16.46 1.86
C ALA A 44 0.86 -17.09 0.90
N GLU A 45 -0.22 -17.70 1.41
CA GLU A 45 -1.27 -18.34 0.60
C GLU A 45 -2.60 -18.31 1.32
N GLY A 46 -3.67 -17.95 0.62
CA GLY A 46 -5.00 -17.82 1.20
C GLY A 46 -5.01 -16.87 2.40
N CYS A 47 -5.27 -17.38 3.60
CA CYS A 47 -5.28 -16.62 4.85
C CYS A 47 -4.01 -16.82 5.69
N TYR A 48 -2.96 -17.41 5.17
CA TYR A 48 -1.77 -17.75 5.92
C TYR A 48 -0.52 -17.07 5.37
N ILE A 49 0.40 -16.71 6.28
CA ILE A 49 1.77 -16.29 5.98
C ILE A 49 2.74 -17.31 6.57
N THR A 50 3.90 -17.46 5.96
CA THR A 50 4.94 -18.42 6.40
C THR A 50 6.24 -17.66 6.67
N ASP A 51 6.82 -17.87 7.85
CA ASP A 51 8.10 -17.27 8.19
C ASP A 51 9.29 -18.06 7.60
N GLY A 52 10.49 -17.48 7.73
CA GLY A 52 11.73 -18.08 7.26
C GLY A 52 12.13 -19.40 7.93
N LYS A 53 11.43 -19.82 8.98
CA LYS A 53 11.58 -21.11 9.65
C LYS A 53 10.52 -22.13 9.22
N GLY A 54 9.67 -21.76 8.26
CA GLY A 54 8.58 -22.59 7.75
C GLY A 54 7.34 -22.62 8.64
N LYS A 55 7.28 -21.80 9.70
CA LYS A 55 6.11 -21.75 10.57
C LYS A 55 5.01 -20.91 9.90
N LYS A 56 3.80 -21.45 9.87
CA LYS A 56 2.61 -20.78 9.34
C LYS A 56 1.86 -20.02 10.43
N TYR A 57 1.37 -18.84 10.07
CA TYR A 57 0.55 -17.98 10.93
C TYR A 57 -0.73 -17.59 10.19
N LEU A 58 -1.85 -17.59 10.88
CA LEU A 58 -3.09 -17.02 10.36
C LEU A 58 -2.96 -15.50 10.29
N ASP A 59 -3.07 -14.94 9.09
CA ASP A 59 -3.05 -13.50 8.87
C ASP A 59 -4.43 -12.89 9.17
N PHE A 60 -4.69 -12.67 10.44
CA PHE A 60 -5.98 -12.16 10.90
C PHE A 60 -6.18 -10.66 10.59
N SER A 61 -5.14 -9.96 10.19
CA SER A 61 -5.18 -8.54 9.83
C SER A 61 -5.25 -8.29 8.32
N SER A 62 -5.17 -9.31 7.48
CA SER A 62 -5.05 -9.20 6.03
C SER A 62 -3.98 -8.19 5.61
N GLN A 63 -2.80 -8.20 6.28
CA GLN A 63 -1.70 -7.25 6.05
C GLN A 63 -2.19 -5.78 6.05
N LEU A 64 -2.80 -5.36 7.15
CA LEU A 64 -3.46 -4.05 7.29
C LEU A 64 -4.59 -3.83 6.28
N MET A 65 -5.46 -4.84 6.11
CA MET A 65 -6.62 -4.83 5.20
C MET A 65 -6.27 -4.71 3.71
N CYS A 66 -5.04 -5.04 3.31
CA CYS A 66 -4.59 -4.90 1.93
C CYS A 66 -4.73 -6.18 1.10
N VAL A 67 -5.00 -7.35 1.73
CA VAL A 67 -5.09 -8.67 1.07
C VAL A 67 -6.44 -9.35 1.34
N ASN A 68 -7.52 -8.59 1.25
CA ASN A 68 -8.88 -9.07 1.57
C ASN A 68 -9.39 -10.21 0.65
N LEU A 69 -8.81 -10.37 -0.53
CA LEU A 69 -9.10 -11.47 -1.46
C LEU A 69 -8.27 -12.73 -1.19
N GLY A 70 -7.41 -12.68 -0.15
CA GLY A 70 -6.45 -13.73 0.16
C GLY A 70 -5.11 -13.55 -0.56
N HIS A 71 -4.07 -14.08 0.06
CA HIS A 71 -2.73 -14.11 -0.51
C HIS A 71 -2.69 -14.98 -1.77
N LYS A 72 -1.92 -14.58 -2.77
CA LYS A 72 -1.77 -15.29 -4.05
C LYS A 72 -3.09 -15.56 -4.79
N ASN A 73 -4.09 -14.70 -4.65
CA ASN A 73 -5.30 -14.84 -5.45
C ASN A 73 -4.93 -14.88 -6.94
N GLN A 74 -5.15 -16.02 -7.57
CA GLN A 74 -4.63 -16.29 -8.92
C GLN A 74 -5.21 -15.34 -9.96
N VAL A 75 -6.47 -14.95 -9.83
CA VAL A 75 -7.11 -14.00 -10.76
C VAL A 75 -6.41 -12.64 -10.71
N VAL A 76 -6.08 -12.16 -9.52
CA VAL A 76 -5.36 -10.89 -9.34
C VAL A 76 -3.93 -11.00 -9.86
N VAL A 77 -3.24 -12.10 -9.53
CA VAL A 77 -1.85 -12.33 -9.98
C VAL A 77 -1.77 -12.36 -11.50
N ASP A 78 -2.68 -13.05 -12.16
CA ASP A 78 -2.68 -13.18 -13.63
C ASP A 78 -3.03 -11.85 -14.30
N ALA A 79 -3.99 -11.10 -13.77
CA ALA A 79 -4.31 -9.75 -14.26
C ALA A 79 -3.11 -8.79 -14.15
N ILE A 80 -2.36 -8.85 -13.04
CA ILE A 80 -1.13 -8.04 -12.87
C ILE A 80 -0.07 -8.45 -13.88
N LYS A 81 0.18 -9.74 -14.08
CA LYS A 81 1.14 -10.25 -15.06
C LYS A 81 0.80 -9.79 -16.47
N GLN A 82 -0.46 -9.96 -16.86
CA GLN A 82 -0.94 -9.54 -18.18
C GLN A 82 -0.75 -8.04 -18.37
N GLN A 83 -1.24 -7.22 -17.43
CA GLN A 83 -1.11 -5.76 -17.57
C GLN A 83 0.35 -5.29 -17.59
N ALA A 84 1.22 -5.92 -16.80
CA ALA A 84 2.65 -5.60 -16.81
C ALA A 84 3.33 -5.90 -18.16
N GLN A 85 2.88 -6.94 -18.88
CA GLN A 85 3.38 -7.28 -20.22
C GLN A 85 2.83 -6.32 -21.29
N GLU A 86 1.58 -5.88 -21.17
CA GLU A 86 0.94 -5.00 -22.15
C GLU A 86 1.37 -3.54 -21.99
N LEU A 87 1.25 -3.00 -20.77
CA LEU A 87 1.57 -1.61 -20.46
C LEU A 87 1.85 -1.46 -18.97
N ALA A 88 3.12 -1.51 -18.59
CA ALA A 88 3.54 -1.41 -17.18
C ALA A 88 3.37 -0.01 -16.59
N TYR A 89 3.50 1.04 -17.38
CA TYR A 89 3.37 2.42 -16.94
C TYR A 89 2.84 3.34 -18.05
N ALA A 90 2.00 4.28 -17.65
CA ALA A 90 1.62 5.42 -18.46
C ALA A 90 1.53 6.67 -17.58
N MET A 91 1.99 7.81 -18.09
CA MET A 91 1.88 9.09 -17.39
C MET A 91 0.41 9.38 -17.00
N PRO A 92 0.16 9.97 -15.81
CA PRO A 92 -1.21 10.21 -15.31
C PRO A 92 -2.11 10.99 -16.26
N GLY A 93 -1.57 11.83 -17.13
CA GLY A 93 -2.32 12.60 -18.12
C GLY A 93 -2.83 11.79 -19.32
N TYR A 94 -2.38 10.55 -19.51
CA TYR A 94 -2.86 9.68 -20.57
C TYR A 94 -4.04 8.83 -20.14
N ALA A 95 -4.97 8.58 -21.07
CA ALA A 95 -6.02 7.59 -20.88
C ALA A 95 -5.44 6.18 -21.06
N THR A 96 -5.83 5.24 -20.19
CA THR A 96 -5.48 3.82 -20.30
C THR A 96 -6.74 2.97 -20.18
N THR A 97 -6.75 1.82 -20.86
CA THR A 97 -7.88 0.88 -20.83
C THR A 97 -8.20 0.42 -19.42
N SER A 98 -7.20 -0.04 -18.66
CA SER A 98 -7.38 -0.52 -17.30
C SER A 98 -8.01 0.53 -16.35
N ARG A 99 -7.60 1.80 -16.48
CA ARG A 99 -8.18 2.89 -15.67
C ARG A 99 -9.61 3.20 -16.09
N ALA A 100 -9.91 3.18 -17.39
CA ALA A 100 -11.26 3.41 -17.90
C ALA A 100 -12.23 2.30 -17.48
N GLU A 101 -11.83 1.05 -17.58
CA GLU A 101 -12.59 -0.12 -17.14
C GLU A 101 -12.87 -0.07 -15.63
N LEU A 102 -11.84 0.21 -14.81
CA LEU A 102 -12.03 0.40 -13.37
C LEU A 102 -13.04 1.52 -13.09
N SER A 103 -12.92 2.66 -13.77
CA SER A 103 -13.84 3.78 -13.60
C SER A 103 -15.29 3.40 -13.94
N LYS A 104 -15.48 2.62 -15.01
CA LYS A 104 -16.80 2.11 -15.40
C LYS A 104 -17.41 1.21 -14.32
N LEU A 105 -16.63 0.28 -13.78
CA LEU A 105 -17.07 -0.61 -12.68
C LEU A 105 -17.39 0.19 -11.41
N LEU A 106 -16.60 1.18 -11.06
CA LEU A 106 -16.85 2.04 -9.90
C LEU A 106 -18.19 2.79 -10.01
N LEU A 107 -18.60 3.23 -11.20
CA LEU A 107 -19.90 3.87 -11.41
C LEU A 107 -21.09 2.96 -11.10
N GLU A 108 -20.92 1.65 -11.19
CA GLU A 108 -21.98 0.67 -10.89
C GLU A 108 -22.18 0.43 -9.39
N VAL A 109 -21.11 0.59 -8.58
CA VAL A 109 -21.12 0.24 -7.15
C VAL A 109 -21.13 1.45 -6.22
N LEU A 110 -20.79 2.64 -6.72
CA LEU A 110 -20.75 3.86 -5.91
C LEU A 110 -22.09 4.60 -5.88
N PRO A 111 -22.32 5.42 -4.83
CA PRO A 111 -23.52 6.26 -4.76
C PRO A 111 -23.65 7.17 -5.98
N LYS A 112 -24.91 7.38 -6.44
CA LYS A 112 -25.21 8.29 -7.56
C LYS A 112 -24.65 9.69 -7.27
N GLY A 113 -24.00 10.28 -8.27
CA GLY A 113 -23.37 11.61 -8.18
C GLY A 113 -21.85 11.55 -7.93
N LEU A 114 -21.29 10.44 -7.45
CA LEU A 114 -19.85 10.22 -7.37
C LEU A 114 -19.34 9.64 -8.70
N ASN A 115 -19.08 10.51 -9.66
CA ASN A 115 -18.78 10.13 -11.05
C ASN A 115 -17.41 10.64 -11.57
N LYS A 116 -16.58 11.15 -10.68
CA LYS A 116 -15.21 11.59 -10.97
C LYS A 116 -14.24 10.95 -10.01
N PHE A 117 -13.20 10.33 -10.56
CA PHE A 117 -12.23 9.57 -9.79
C PHE A 117 -10.83 10.17 -9.94
N PHE A 118 -10.16 10.35 -8.84
CA PHE A 118 -8.76 10.74 -8.80
C PHE A 118 -7.95 9.59 -8.19
N PHE A 119 -7.26 8.86 -9.04
CA PHE A 119 -6.44 7.71 -8.61
C PHE A 119 -5.11 8.20 -8.06
N THR A 120 -4.75 7.72 -6.87
CA THR A 120 -3.54 8.09 -6.14
C THR A 120 -2.74 6.84 -5.78
N THR A 121 -1.53 7.01 -5.27
CA THR A 121 -0.63 5.91 -4.91
C THR A 121 -0.87 5.40 -3.50
N SER A 122 -1.58 6.15 -2.66
CA SER A 122 -1.84 5.77 -1.26
C SER A 122 -3.05 6.50 -0.68
N GLY A 123 -3.55 6.01 0.46
CA GLY A 123 -4.63 6.69 1.19
C GLY A 123 -4.23 8.08 1.70
N THR A 124 -2.96 8.29 2.05
CA THR A 124 -2.47 9.61 2.46
C THR A 124 -2.50 10.60 1.30
N ASP A 125 -2.09 10.19 0.09
CA ASP A 125 -2.18 11.03 -1.12
C ASP A 125 -3.62 11.37 -1.47
N ALA A 126 -4.53 10.40 -1.31
CA ALA A 126 -5.97 10.63 -1.51
C ALA A 126 -6.51 11.69 -0.54
N ASN A 127 -6.12 11.62 0.73
CA ASN A 127 -6.52 12.60 1.74
C ASN A 127 -5.93 14.00 1.45
N GLU A 128 -4.65 14.09 1.09
CA GLU A 128 -4.03 15.37 0.70
C GLU A 128 -4.74 16.00 -0.50
N ALA A 129 -5.05 15.20 -1.52
CA ALA A 129 -5.80 15.66 -2.67
C ALA A 129 -7.21 16.13 -2.28
N ALA A 130 -7.93 15.38 -1.43
CA ALA A 130 -9.24 15.75 -0.94
C ALA A 130 -9.21 17.05 -0.13
N PHE A 131 -8.23 17.25 0.74
CA PHE A 131 -8.07 18.50 1.50
C PHE A 131 -7.80 19.68 0.58
N LYS A 132 -6.94 19.50 -0.43
CA LYS A 132 -6.65 20.54 -1.42
C LYS A 132 -7.90 20.91 -2.22
N ILE A 133 -8.63 19.93 -2.74
CA ILE A 133 -9.86 20.14 -3.50
C ILE A 133 -10.92 20.85 -2.65
N ALA A 134 -11.13 20.39 -1.40
CA ALA A 134 -12.09 21.00 -0.49
C ALA A 134 -11.78 22.46 -0.20
N ARG A 135 -10.51 22.78 0.05
CA ARG A 135 -10.07 24.19 0.27
C ARG A 135 -10.26 25.05 -0.96
N MET A 136 -9.90 24.54 -2.13
CA MET A 136 -10.07 25.27 -3.40
C MET A 136 -11.55 25.54 -3.73
N TYR A 137 -12.39 24.55 -3.49
CA TYR A 137 -13.82 24.64 -3.79
C TYR A 137 -14.56 25.57 -2.80
N THR A 138 -14.24 25.49 -1.52
CA THR A 138 -14.97 26.23 -0.47
C THR A 138 -14.35 27.58 -0.11
N GLY A 139 -13.11 27.84 -0.49
CA GLY A 139 -12.31 28.98 0.00
C GLY A 139 -11.94 28.91 1.50
N LYS A 140 -12.27 27.80 2.18
CA LYS A 140 -12.00 27.61 3.61
C LYS A 140 -10.73 26.79 3.83
N THR A 141 -9.99 27.07 4.90
CA THR A 141 -8.69 26.45 5.17
C THR A 141 -8.74 25.31 6.20
N LYS A 142 -9.69 25.37 7.14
CA LYS A 142 -9.76 24.41 8.25
C LYS A 142 -10.36 23.08 7.83
N ILE A 143 -9.74 21.99 8.26
CA ILE A 143 -10.23 20.62 8.14
C ILE A 143 -10.60 20.13 9.55
N ILE A 144 -11.81 19.60 9.69
CA ILE A 144 -12.29 19.00 10.95
C ILE A 144 -12.08 17.49 10.86
N ALA A 145 -11.40 16.93 11.85
CA ALA A 145 -11.16 15.50 11.95
C ALA A 145 -11.61 14.97 13.32
N ARG A 146 -11.85 13.67 13.43
CA ARG A 146 -12.23 13.03 14.68
C ARG A 146 -11.00 12.54 15.46
N TYR A 147 -11.12 12.49 16.79
CA TYR A 147 -10.16 11.81 17.64
C TYR A 147 -10.08 10.31 17.29
N ARG A 148 -8.93 9.70 17.51
CA ARG A 148 -8.64 8.28 17.24
C ARG A 148 -8.85 7.87 15.79
N SER A 149 -8.71 8.81 14.86
CA SER A 149 -8.70 8.53 13.43
C SER A 149 -7.28 8.62 12.88
N TYR A 150 -7.00 7.86 11.85
CA TYR A 150 -5.73 7.91 11.12
C TYR A 150 -6.01 8.28 9.67
N HIS A 151 -5.33 9.31 9.19
CA HIS A 151 -5.50 9.84 7.84
C HIS A 151 -4.23 9.82 7.00
N GLY A 152 -3.10 9.48 7.59
CA GLY A 152 -1.82 9.42 6.89
C GLY A 152 -0.67 10.05 7.68
N SER A 153 0.52 10.04 7.09
CA SER A 153 1.76 10.53 7.73
C SER A 153 2.39 11.72 7.01
N THR A 154 1.79 12.23 5.93
CA THR A 154 2.20 13.47 5.27
C THR A 154 1.68 14.71 6.02
N ALA A 155 2.17 15.89 5.69
CA ALA A 155 1.93 17.10 6.48
C ALA A 155 0.46 17.42 6.74
N GLY A 156 -0.41 17.36 5.72
CA GLY A 156 -1.84 17.61 5.87
C GLY A 156 -2.57 16.44 6.52
N SER A 157 -2.25 15.23 6.12
CA SER A 157 -2.88 14.02 6.65
C SER A 157 -2.52 13.78 8.11
N ILE A 158 -1.26 14.01 8.54
CA ILE A 158 -0.87 13.87 9.95
C ILE A 158 -1.51 14.96 10.82
N ALA A 159 -1.65 16.17 10.30
CA ALA A 159 -2.33 17.26 11.02
C ALA A 159 -3.82 16.98 11.26
N ALA A 160 -4.48 16.23 10.35
CA ALA A 160 -5.85 15.77 10.50
C ALA A 160 -5.95 14.46 11.30
N THR A 161 -4.84 13.74 11.54
CA THR A 161 -4.83 12.50 12.29
C THR A 161 -5.06 12.74 13.77
N GLY A 162 -6.12 12.17 14.33
CA GLY A 162 -6.48 12.28 15.75
C GLY A 162 -5.83 11.22 16.64
N ASP A 163 -4.85 10.47 16.15
CA ASP A 163 -4.14 9.44 16.91
C ASP A 163 -3.17 10.09 17.92
N PRO A 164 -3.21 9.70 19.20
CA PRO A 164 -2.30 10.26 20.21
C PRO A 164 -0.81 10.10 19.90
N ARG A 165 -0.44 9.09 19.10
CA ARG A 165 0.95 8.84 18.70
C ARG A 165 1.55 9.95 17.82
N THR A 166 0.72 10.77 17.21
CA THR A 166 1.15 11.86 16.32
C THR A 166 1.40 13.19 17.06
N ARG A 167 1.13 13.23 18.35
CA ARG A 167 1.19 14.46 19.18
C ARG A 167 2.45 14.56 20.07
N LYS A 168 3.43 13.68 19.86
CA LYS A 168 4.69 13.69 20.61
C LYS A 168 5.80 14.35 19.81
#